data_5a5f32ef14709b7983e227e67abf11fc
#
_entry.id   5a5f32ef14709b7983e227e67abf11fc
#
_cell.length_a   1.000
_cell.length_b   1.000
_cell.length_c   1.000
_cell.angle_alpha   90.00
_cell.angle_beta   90.00
_cell.angle_gamma   90.00
#
_symmetry.space_group_name_H-M   'P 1'
#
loop_
_entity.id
_entity.type
_entity.pdbx_description
1 polymer ?
#
loop_
_entity_poly.entity_id
_entity_poly.type
_entity_poly.pdbx_seq_one_letter_code
_entity_poly.pdbx_strand_id
1 'polypeptide(L)'
;MTSQVERQSTAIKGGRLLPLPRNIPWWIVILAICGLLILYFITTSTSYQETFTFLASGVIRTLQLTVVGYLFALVFGLIGGLGRISKNTVINTVATLYVEVIRGVPLLVVLIYIAFVLAPAASSLVSQIATALNAPFLDNMAFVFRDDFMRGVLGLSIGYGAYLSEVYRAGIESISRGQMEAARSLGMSYGQSLRYVVLPQAVRVILPPLGNDFIAMLKDSSLVSAIGAVPLEAELTLRGRMYSATTYKAFETWNSVALLYLMMSLGLSVIVRYVERRWSVPK
;
A
#
# COMPACT_ATOMS: atom_id res chain seq x y z
N MET A 1 -4.64 53.28 -40.44
CA MET A 1 -4.70 52.61 -39.11
C MET A 1 -6.06 51.95 -38.88
N THR A 2 -6.52 51.10 -39.77
CA THR A 2 -7.84 50.45 -39.70
C THR A 2 -7.83 49.20 -40.57
N SER A 3 -7.05 48.16 -40.22
CA SER A 3 -7.09 46.87 -40.95
C SER A 3 -6.55 45.66 -40.17
N GLN A 4 -6.46 45.72 -38.85
CA GLN A 4 -5.97 44.57 -38.01
C GLN A 4 -7.00 44.06 -37.00
N VAL A 5 -8.22 44.57 -36.92
CA VAL A 5 -9.21 44.17 -35.88
C VAL A 5 -10.23 43.12 -36.36
N GLU A 6 -10.25 42.78 -37.65
CA GLU A 6 -11.33 41.93 -38.23
C GLU A 6 -10.96 40.48 -38.57
N ARG A 7 -9.87 39.90 -38.00
CA ARG A 7 -9.49 38.50 -38.23
C ARG A 7 -9.54 37.59 -37.01
N GLN A 8 -10.30 37.92 -35.98
CA GLN A 8 -10.42 37.05 -34.77
C GLN A 8 -11.82 36.51 -34.51
N SER A 9 -12.62 36.30 -35.52
CA SER A 9 -13.96 35.75 -35.29
C SER A 9 -14.30 34.70 -36.36
N THR A 10 -13.70 33.51 -36.25
CA THR A 10 -14.30 32.23 -36.73
C THR A 10 -13.31 31.10 -36.48
N ALA A 11 -13.05 30.77 -35.22
CA ALA A 11 -12.49 29.46 -34.85
C ALA A 11 -13.64 28.56 -34.40
N ILE A 12 -14.18 27.85 -35.35
CA ILE A 12 -15.17 26.77 -35.20
C ILE A 12 -14.64 25.75 -34.16
N LYS A 13 -15.46 25.44 -33.17
CA LYS A 13 -15.29 24.37 -32.20
C LYS A 13 -15.16 23.02 -32.92
N GLY A 14 -13.99 22.70 -33.43
CA GLY A 14 -13.62 21.34 -33.81
C GLY A 14 -13.40 20.53 -32.54
N GLY A 15 -14.12 19.43 -32.39
CA GLY A 15 -13.98 18.49 -31.29
C GLY A 15 -12.51 18.14 -31.11
N ARG A 16 -11.95 18.38 -29.91
CA ARG A 16 -10.62 17.94 -29.54
C ARG A 16 -10.64 16.40 -29.45
N LEU A 17 -10.38 15.74 -30.56
CA LEU A 17 -9.84 14.38 -30.50
C LEU A 17 -8.57 14.50 -29.66
N LEU A 18 -8.52 13.77 -28.54
CA LEU A 18 -7.32 13.65 -27.72
C LEU A 18 -6.16 13.32 -28.67
N PRO A 19 -5.05 14.08 -28.67
CA PRO A 19 -3.93 13.75 -29.51
C PRO A 19 -3.44 12.37 -29.07
N LEU A 20 -3.60 11.38 -29.93
CA LEU A 20 -2.97 10.07 -29.75
C LEU A 20 -1.46 10.34 -29.59
N PRO A 21 -0.79 9.79 -28.57
CA PRO A 21 0.63 9.98 -28.39
C PRO A 21 1.33 9.51 -29.67
N ARG A 22 2.12 10.38 -30.26
CA ARG A 22 2.74 10.22 -31.58
C ARG A 22 3.67 9.01 -31.69
N ASN A 23 4.04 8.42 -30.53
CA ASN A 23 4.78 7.16 -30.43
C ASN A 23 4.20 6.35 -29.24
N ILE A 24 3.43 5.32 -29.53
CA ILE A 24 3.05 4.33 -28.52
C ILE A 24 4.34 3.62 -28.10
N PRO A 25 4.74 3.63 -26.80
CA PRO A 25 5.92 2.95 -26.37
C PRO A 25 5.81 1.44 -26.64
N TRP A 26 6.72 0.87 -27.36
CA TRP A 26 6.71 -0.54 -27.75
C TRP A 26 6.53 -1.51 -26.58
N TRP A 27 7.03 -1.15 -25.39
CA TRP A 27 6.85 -1.97 -24.19
C TRP A 27 5.37 -2.14 -23.78
N ILE A 28 4.51 -1.14 -24.00
CA ILE A 28 3.05 -1.24 -23.74
C ILE A 28 2.43 -2.24 -24.73
N VAL A 29 2.84 -2.19 -25.99
CA VAL A 29 2.34 -3.11 -27.02
C VAL A 29 2.74 -4.55 -26.66
N ILE A 30 4.00 -4.77 -26.27
CA ILE A 30 4.50 -6.09 -25.86
C ILE A 30 3.72 -6.60 -24.64
N LEU A 31 3.54 -5.79 -23.61
CA LEU A 31 2.75 -6.17 -22.43
C LEU A 31 1.30 -6.50 -22.79
N ALA A 32 0.68 -5.72 -23.66
CA ALA A 32 -0.69 -5.99 -24.14
C ALA A 32 -0.77 -7.32 -24.90
N ILE A 33 0.19 -7.59 -25.80
CA ILE A 33 0.26 -8.86 -26.53
C ILE A 33 0.46 -10.04 -25.58
N CYS A 34 1.40 -9.96 -24.63
CA CYS A 34 1.61 -10.99 -23.62
C CYS A 34 0.36 -11.23 -22.78
N GLY A 35 -0.30 -10.17 -22.32
CA GLY A 35 -1.55 -10.27 -21.57
C GLY A 35 -2.68 -10.93 -22.38
N LEU A 36 -2.84 -10.55 -23.65
CA LEU A 36 -3.82 -11.16 -24.56
C LEU A 36 -3.53 -12.64 -24.85
N LEU A 37 -2.25 -13.00 -25.01
CA LEU A 37 -1.85 -14.41 -25.20
C LEU A 37 -2.18 -15.25 -23.96
N ILE A 38 -1.87 -14.76 -22.75
CA ILE A 38 -2.23 -15.48 -21.51
C ILE A 38 -3.75 -15.59 -21.38
N LEU A 39 -4.48 -14.53 -21.69
CA LEU A 39 -5.95 -14.55 -21.67
C LEU A 39 -6.53 -15.56 -22.69
N TYR A 40 -5.95 -15.63 -23.89
CA TYR A 40 -6.30 -16.63 -24.89
C TYR A 40 -6.07 -18.05 -24.34
N PHE A 41 -4.94 -18.33 -23.73
CA PHE A 41 -4.66 -19.63 -23.11
C PHE A 41 -5.62 -19.95 -21.96
N ILE A 42 -6.00 -18.97 -21.13
CA ILE A 42 -6.99 -19.14 -20.06
C ILE A 42 -8.37 -19.54 -20.64
N THR A 43 -8.73 -19.05 -21.82
CA THR A 43 -10.04 -19.39 -22.43
C THR A 43 -10.04 -20.69 -23.23
N THR A 44 -8.89 -21.13 -23.75
CA THR A 44 -8.79 -22.26 -24.66
C THR A 44 -8.21 -23.54 -24.05
N SER A 45 -7.38 -23.41 -23.02
CA SER A 45 -6.69 -24.53 -22.37
C SER A 45 -7.34 -24.89 -21.05
N THR A 46 -7.81 -26.11 -20.91
CA THR A 46 -8.37 -26.67 -19.66
C THR A 46 -7.40 -26.51 -18.50
N SER A 47 -6.09 -26.74 -18.73
CA SER A 47 -5.05 -26.59 -17.72
C SER A 47 -4.99 -25.17 -17.15
N TYR A 48 -5.09 -24.14 -18.00
CA TYR A 48 -5.11 -22.74 -17.55
C TYR A 48 -6.43 -22.39 -16.85
N GLN A 49 -7.57 -22.91 -17.29
CA GLN A 49 -8.88 -22.67 -16.65
C GLN A 49 -8.91 -23.21 -15.22
N GLU A 50 -8.47 -24.46 -15.02
CA GLU A 50 -8.38 -25.07 -13.70
C GLU A 50 -7.45 -24.26 -12.78
N THR A 51 -6.27 -23.91 -13.27
CA THR A 51 -5.28 -23.10 -12.55
C THR A 51 -5.86 -21.75 -12.14
N PHE A 52 -6.48 -21.04 -13.07
CA PHE A 52 -7.04 -19.71 -12.81
C PHE A 52 -8.19 -19.78 -11.80
N THR A 53 -9.08 -20.75 -11.92
CA THR A 53 -10.20 -20.96 -10.99
C THR A 53 -9.69 -21.23 -9.57
N PHE A 54 -8.64 -22.06 -9.43
CA PHE A 54 -8.04 -22.31 -8.14
C PHE A 54 -7.40 -21.07 -7.52
N LEU A 55 -6.73 -20.25 -8.33
CA LEU A 55 -6.02 -19.05 -7.88
C LEU A 55 -6.96 -17.88 -7.56
N ALA A 56 -8.14 -17.82 -8.17
CA ALA A 56 -9.05 -16.67 -8.07
C ALA A 56 -9.44 -16.32 -6.62
N SER A 57 -9.63 -17.31 -5.76
CA SER A 57 -9.94 -17.08 -4.33
C SER A 57 -8.76 -16.46 -3.58
N GLY A 58 -7.52 -16.70 -4.00
CA GLY A 58 -6.33 -16.07 -3.44
C GLY A 58 -6.28 -14.57 -3.70
N VAL A 59 -6.88 -14.08 -4.81
CA VAL A 59 -6.98 -12.65 -5.12
C VAL A 59 -7.70 -11.89 -4.01
N ILE A 60 -8.84 -12.41 -3.55
CA ILE A 60 -9.62 -11.77 -2.49
C ILE A 60 -8.81 -11.70 -1.18
N ARG A 61 -8.13 -12.79 -0.84
CA ARG A 61 -7.27 -12.83 0.37
C ARG A 61 -6.08 -11.87 0.28
N THR A 62 -5.43 -11.79 -0.88
CA THR A 62 -4.38 -10.81 -1.15
C THR A 62 -4.88 -9.38 -0.97
N LEU A 63 -6.05 -9.04 -1.52
CA LEU A 63 -6.65 -7.72 -1.37
C LEU A 63 -7.04 -7.42 0.08
N GLN A 64 -7.64 -8.37 0.79
CA GLN A 64 -7.97 -8.23 2.22
C GLN A 64 -6.72 -7.98 3.05
N LEU A 65 -5.67 -8.79 2.87
CA LEU A 65 -4.39 -8.66 3.55
C LEU A 65 -3.76 -7.27 3.30
N THR A 66 -3.78 -6.83 2.03
CA THR A 66 -3.23 -5.52 1.65
C THR A 66 -4.03 -4.37 2.26
N VAL A 67 -5.35 -4.38 2.15
CA VAL A 67 -6.20 -3.28 2.65
C VAL A 67 -6.12 -3.20 4.18
N VAL A 68 -6.32 -4.33 4.87
CA VAL A 68 -6.29 -4.34 6.35
C VAL A 68 -4.89 -3.98 6.85
N GLY A 69 -3.84 -4.60 6.29
CA GLY A 69 -2.46 -4.29 6.63
C GLY A 69 -2.12 -2.82 6.40
N TYR A 70 -2.58 -2.24 5.28
CA TYR A 70 -2.30 -0.85 4.96
C TYR A 70 -3.01 0.14 5.90
N LEU A 71 -4.25 -0.15 6.31
CA LEU A 71 -4.96 0.67 7.29
C LEU A 71 -4.21 0.74 8.63
N PHE A 72 -3.70 -0.38 9.11
CA PHE A 72 -2.86 -0.39 10.32
C PHE A 72 -1.50 0.28 10.07
N ALA A 73 -0.89 0.10 8.89
CA ALA A 73 0.36 0.76 8.54
C ALA A 73 0.23 2.29 8.52
N LEU A 74 -0.90 2.83 8.04
CA LEU A 74 -1.20 4.28 8.11
C LEU A 74 -1.19 4.78 9.55
N VAL A 75 -1.76 4.03 10.49
CA VAL A 75 -1.80 4.40 11.92
C VAL A 75 -0.40 4.33 12.52
N PHE A 76 0.33 3.21 12.34
CA PHE A 76 1.70 3.09 12.85
C PHE A 76 2.64 4.12 12.21
N GLY A 77 2.48 4.37 10.91
CA GLY A 77 3.21 5.39 10.19
C GLY A 77 2.97 6.79 10.75
N LEU A 78 1.72 7.14 11.00
CA LEU A 78 1.37 8.45 11.58
C LEU A 78 1.95 8.61 12.99
N ILE A 79 1.81 7.59 13.84
CA ILE A 79 2.38 7.61 15.20
C ILE A 79 3.90 7.75 15.14
N GLY A 80 4.57 6.94 14.31
CA GLY A 80 6.02 7.00 14.15
C GLY A 80 6.51 8.33 13.56
N GLY A 81 5.83 8.84 12.52
CA GLY A 81 6.15 10.13 11.89
C GLY A 81 6.00 11.31 12.85
N LEU A 82 4.88 11.38 13.59
CA LEU A 82 4.66 12.40 14.62
C LEU A 82 5.64 12.24 15.79
N GLY A 83 5.96 11.01 16.15
CA GLY A 83 6.98 10.73 17.17
C GLY A 83 8.36 11.28 16.80
N ARG A 84 8.77 11.12 15.54
CA ARG A 84 10.08 11.61 15.05
C ARG A 84 10.20 13.13 14.98
N ILE A 85 9.11 13.86 14.83
CA ILE A 85 9.12 15.34 14.88
C ILE A 85 8.84 15.89 16.27
N SER A 86 8.62 15.02 17.27
CA SER A 86 8.36 15.42 18.64
C SER A 86 9.58 16.13 19.27
N LYS A 87 9.31 17.18 20.05
CA LYS A 87 10.33 17.86 20.86
C LYS A 87 10.73 17.05 22.11
N ASN A 88 9.94 16.06 22.50
CA ASN A 88 10.26 15.18 23.61
C ASN A 88 11.32 14.16 23.16
N THR A 89 12.49 14.22 23.77
CA THR A 89 13.64 13.37 23.42
C THR A 89 13.31 11.88 23.51
N VAL A 90 12.55 11.44 24.53
CA VAL A 90 12.20 10.03 24.71
C VAL A 90 11.30 9.54 23.56
N ILE A 91 10.24 10.30 23.24
CA ILE A 91 9.33 9.96 22.15
C ILE A 91 10.08 9.92 20.81
N ASN A 92 10.90 10.94 20.56
CA ASN A 92 11.71 11.02 19.34
C ASN A 92 12.67 9.84 19.22
N THR A 93 13.39 9.50 20.30
CA THR A 93 14.36 8.40 20.30
C THR A 93 13.66 7.05 20.03
N VAL A 94 12.53 6.77 20.70
CA VAL A 94 11.78 5.52 20.50
C VAL A 94 11.25 5.42 19.08
N ALA A 95 10.65 6.50 18.55
CA ALA A 95 10.14 6.52 17.18
C ALA A 95 11.26 6.37 16.14
N THR A 96 12.39 7.03 16.37
CA THR A 96 13.56 6.91 15.49
C THR A 96 14.12 5.49 15.53
N LEU A 97 14.27 4.89 16.70
CA LEU A 97 14.74 3.51 16.84
C LEU A 97 13.83 2.52 16.08
N TYR A 98 12.52 2.65 16.24
CA TYR A 98 11.55 1.83 15.49
C TYR A 98 11.79 1.94 13.98
N VAL A 99 11.84 3.16 13.46
CA VAL A 99 11.95 3.40 12.01
C VAL A 99 13.30 2.92 11.46
N GLU A 100 14.41 3.24 12.13
CA GLU A 100 15.75 2.87 11.67
C GLU A 100 15.97 1.34 11.71
N VAL A 101 15.51 0.67 12.78
CA VAL A 101 15.63 -0.79 12.91
C VAL A 101 14.80 -1.50 11.83
N ILE A 102 13.52 -1.12 11.68
CA ILE A 102 12.64 -1.82 10.73
C ILE A 102 13.05 -1.55 9.28
N ARG A 103 13.48 -0.33 8.94
CA ARG A 103 13.94 0.00 7.59
C ARG A 103 15.35 -0.52 7.28
N GLY A 104 16.16 -0.79 8.30
CA GLY A 104 17.49 -1.37 8.15
C GLY A 104 17.47 -2.88 7.88
N VAL A 105 16.33 -3.55 8.08
CA VAL A 105 16.17 -5.00 7.90
C VAL A 105 15.28 -5.28 6.69
N PRO A 106 15.59 -6.30 5.84
CA PRO A 106 14.72 -6.68 4.74
C PRO A 106 13.30 -7.02 5.22
N LEU A 107 12.27 -6.53 4.52
CA LEU A 107 10.87 -6.71 4.92
C LEU A 107 10.49 -8.17 5.14
N LEU A 108 11.00 -9.09 4.31
CA LEU A 108 10.79 -10.53 4.49
C LEU A 108 11.28 -11.02 5.86
N VAL A 109 12.44 -10.55 6.30
CA VAL A 109 13.02 -10.93 7.61
C VAL A 109 12.18 -10.36 8.74
N VAL A 110 11.70 -9.11 8.62
CA VAL A 110 10.76 -8.49 9.56
C VAL A 110 9.48 -9.32 9.68
N LEU A 111 8.89 -9.73 8.54
CA LEU A 111 7.70 -10.58 8.50
C LEU A 111 7.91 -11.91 9.24
N ILE A 112 8.99 -12.61 8.92
CA ILE A 112 9.35 -13.89 9.55
C ILE A 112 9.56 -13.72 11.06
N TYR A 113 10.28 -12.66 11.46
CA TYR A 113 10.54 -12.40 12.88
C TYR A 113 9.26 -12.08 13.66
N ILE A 114 8.37 -11.27 13.08
CA ILE A 114 7.07 -10.98 13.68
C ILE A 114 6.22 -12.25 13.81
N ALA A 115 6.13 -13.03 12.73
CA ALA A 115 5.25 -14.20 12.71
C ALA A 115 5.70 -15.34 13.64
N PHE A 116 7.02 -15.60 13.72
CA PHE A 116 7.54 -16.77 14.43
C PHE A 116 8.21 -16.44 15.77
N VAL A 117 8.51 -15.17 16.04
CA VAL A 117 9.15 -14.77 17.31
C VAL A 117 8.24 -13.85 18.11
N LEU A 118 7.85 -12.70 17.56
CA LEU A 118 7.11 -11.70 18.33
C LEU A 118 5.65 -12.08 18.57
N ALA A 119 4.95 -12.60 17.56
CA ALA A 119 3.54 -12.96 17.72
C ALA A 119 3.35 -14.14 18.70
N PRO A 120 4.10 -15.25 18.65
CA PRO A 120 4.03 -16.29 19.66
C PRO A 120 4.37 -15.80 21.08
N ALA A 121 5.41 -14.97 21.23
CA ALA A 121 5.79 -14.38 22.51
C ALA A 121 4.68 -13.46 23.06
N ALA A 122 4.09 -12.61 22.23
CA ALA A 122 2.97 -11.76 22.58
C ALA A 122 1.72 -12.59 22.98
N SER A 123 1.40 -13.62 22.20
CA SER A 123 0.31 -14.55 22.53
C SER A 123 0.50 -15.20 23.90
N SER A 124 1.70 -15.72 24.19
CA SER A 124 2.03 -16.33 25.47
C SER A 124 1.90 -15.33 26.63
N LEU A 125 2.44 -14.13 26.47
CA LEU A 125 2.35 -13.07 27.46
C LEU A 125 0.91 -12.67 27.76
N VAL A 126 0.08 -12.46 26.71
CA VAL A 126 -1.33 -12.09 26.87
C VAL A 126 -2.10 -13.22 27.57
N SER A 127 -1.85 -14.49 27.24
CA SER A 127 -2.50 -15.64 27.90
C SER A 127 -2.07 -15.77 29.38
N GLN A 128 -0.82 -15.52 29.72
CA GLN A 128 -0.35 -15.49 31.12
C GLN A 128 -1.04 -14.39 31.92
N ILE A 129 -1.15 -13.16 31.35
CA ILE A 129 -1.86 -12.03 31.96
C ILE A 129 -3.35 -12.38 32.12
N ALA A 130 -3.99 -12.98 31.11
CA ALA A 130 -5.38 -13.42 31.15
C ALA A 130 -5.63 -14.37 32.32
N THR A 131 -4.75 -15.33 32.51
CA THR A 131 -4.81 -16.31 33.62
C THR A 131 -4.59 -15.62 34.97
N ALA A 132 -3.57 -14.77 35.07
CA ALA A 132 -3.22 -14.08 36.34
C ALA A 132 -4.33 -13.11 36.80
N LEU A 133 -5.03 -12.46 35.87
CA LEU A 133 -6.12 -11.52 36.15
C LEU A 133 -7.50 -12.19 36.16
N ASN A 134 -7.59 -13.50 35.96
CA ASN A 134 -8.83 -14.24 35.74
C ASN A 134 -9.78 -13.58 34.73
N ALA A 135 -9.20 -13.10 33.61
CA ALA A 135 -9.86 -12.29 32.59
C ALA A 135 -9.87 -13.02 31.23
N PRO A 136 -10.80 -13.98 30.99
CA PRO A 136 -10.81 -14.83 29.80
C PRO A 136 -10.99 -14.04 28.48
N PHE A 137 -11.53 -12.83 28.53
CA PHE A 137 -11.64 -11.96 27.34
C PHE A 137 -10.26 -11.61 26.76
N LEU A 138 -9.21 -11.53 27.59
CA LEU A 138 -7.85 -11.27 27.12
C LEU A 138 -7.28 -12.46 26.34
N ASP A 139 -7.68 -13.69 26.66
CA ASP A 139 -7.24 -14.87 25.90
C ASP A 139 -7.82 -14.87 24.47
N ASN A 140 -9.01 -14.34 24.29
CA ASN A 140 -9.56 -14.08 22.96
C ASN A 140 -8.73 -13.06 22.16
N MET A 141 -8.11 -12.08 22.82
CA MET A 141 -7.17 -11.15 22.16
C MET A 141 -5.88 -11.86 21.74
N ALA A 142 -5.43 -12.89 22.48
CA ALA A 142 -4.27 -13.70 22.11
C ALA A 142 -4.47 -14.43 20.77
N PHE A 143 -5.72 -14.68 20.35
CA PHE A 143 -6.05 -15.27 19.05
C PHE A 143 -5.47 -14.44 17.89
N VAL A 144 -5.49 -13.11 17.97
CA VAL A 144 -4.93 -12.21 16.95
C VAL A 144 -3.45 -12.54 16.63
N PHE A 145 -2.69 -13.00 17.63
CA PHE A 145 -1.29 -13.38 17.46
C PHE A 145 -1.11 -14.85 17.02
N ARG A 146 -2.15 -15.67 17.07
CA ARG A 146 -2.13 -17.08 16.66
C ARG A 146 -2.59 -17.31 15.24
N ASP A 147 -3.42 -16.41 14.74
CA ASP A 147 -3.99 -16.46 13.39
C ASP A 147 -2.95 -16.04 12.33
N ASP A 148 -2.76 -16.88 11.31
CA ASP A 148 -1.73 -16.65 10.28
C ASP A 148 -2.02 -15.44 9.41
N PHE A 149 -3.29 -15.15 9.11
CA PHE A 149 -3.68 -13.94 8.39
C PHE A 149 -3.33 -12.69 9.20
N MET A 150 -3.64 -12.69 10.49
CA MET A 150 -3.31 -11.57 11.38
C MET A 150 -1.80 -11.40 11.58
N ARG A 151 -1.02 -12.47 11.62
CA ARG A 151 0.45 -12.40 11.62
C ARG A 151 0.98 -11.72 10.36
N GLY A 152 0.41 -12.06 9.20
CA GLY A 152 0.72 -11.38 7.94
C GLY A 152 0.35 -9.90 7.97
N VAL A 153 -0.86 -9.57 8.45
CA VAL A 153 -1.32 -8.19 8.66
C VAL A 153 -0.36 -7.42 9.56
N LEU A 154 -0.02 -7.97 10.74
CA LEU A 154 0.90 -7.33 11.69
C LEU A 154 2.28 -7.10 11.08
N GLY A 155 2.82 -8.11 10.41
CA GLY A 155 4.13 -8.02 9.78
C GLY A 155 4.20 -6.92 8.72
N LEU A 156 3.24 -6.90 7.80
CA LEU A 156 3.13 -5.85 6.79
C LEU A 156 2.88 -4.48 7.41
N SER A 157 2.00 -4.41 8.42
CA SER A 157 1.64 -3.13 9.06
C SER A 157 2.82 -2.50 9.79
N ILE A 158 3.58 -3.29 10.53
CA ILE A 158 4.78 -2.82 11.25
C ILE A 158 5.88 -2.45 10.27
N GLY A 159 6.10 -3.29 9.25
CA GLY A 159 7.08 -3.03 8.20
C GLY A 159 6.78 -1.73 7.45
N TYR A 160 5.61 -1.66 6.82
CA TYR A 160 5.19 -0.47 6.07
C TYR A 160 4.97 0.75 6.96
N GLY A 161 4.53 0.57 8.21
CA GLY A 161 4.43 1.67 9.17
C GLY A 161 5.72 2.45 9.35
N ALA A 162 6.87 1.77 9.34
CA ALA A 162 8.17 2.43 9.41
C ALA A 162 8.49 3.25 8.13
N TYR A 163 8.14 2.75 6.93
CA TYR A 163 8.29 3.52 5.69
C TYR A 163 7.35 4.72 5.67
N LEU A 164 6.08 4.52 6.02
CA LEU A 164 5.08 5.59 6.08
C LEU A 164 5.40 6.64 7.13
N SER A 165 6.07 6.28 8.24
CA SER A 165 6.56 7.24 9.24
C SER A 165 7.46 8.29 8.61
N GLU A 166 8.33 7.89 7.70
CA GLU A 166 9.21 8.80 6.97
C GLU A 166 8.43 9.66 5.97
N VAL A 167 7.44 9.09 5.29
CA VAL A 167 6.55 9.83 4.38
C VAL A 167 5.80 10.93 5.13
N TYR A 168 5.24 10.61 6.31
CA TYR A 168 4.55 11.60 7.15
C TYR A 168 5.51 12.68 7.64
N ARG A 169 6.68 12.28 8.18
CA ARG A 169 7.70 13.22 8.66
C ARG A 169 8.13 14.18 7.54
N ALA A 170 8.56 13.62 6.41
CA ALA A 170 9.05 14.41 5.27
C ALA A 170 7.97 15.35 4.71
N GLY A 171 6.72 14.86 4.61
CA GLY A 171 5.61 15.67 4.14
C GLY A 171 5.26 16.84 5.07
N ILE A 172 5.31 16.65 6.38
CA ILE A 172 5.08 17.72 7.35
C ILE A 172 6.24 18.73 7.32
N GLU A 173 7.48 18.25 7.31
CA GLU A 173 8.68 19.10 7.30
C GLU A 173 8.88 19.87 5.97
N SER A 174 8.29 19.40 4.88
CA SER A 174 8.36 20.06 3.57
C SER A 174 7.63 21.40 3.53
N ILE A 175 6.70 21.65 4.47
CA ILE A 175 5.95 22.89 4.52
C ILE A 175 6.82 23.99 5.12
N SER A 176 7.02 25.04 4.33
CA SER A 176 7.84 26.18 4.72
C SER A 176 7.41 26.79 6.07
N ARG A 177 8.37 27.05 6.96
CA ARG A 177 8.12 27.73 8.23
C ARG A 177 7.45 29.09 8.05
N GLY A 178 7.73 29.78 6.94
CA GLY A 178 7.08 31.04 6.59
C GLY A 178 5.56 30.95 6.47
N GLN A 179 4.99 29.79 6.09
CA GLN A 179 3.53 29.59 6.08
C GLN A 179 2.96 29.64 7.50
N MET A 180 3.64 29.04 8.46
CA MET A 180 3.26 29.08 9.87
C MET A 180 3.41 30.53 10.43
N GLU A 181 4.49 31.20 10.11
CA GLU A 181 4.79 32.57 10.57
C GLU A 181 3.79 33.57 9.98
N ALA A 182 3.50 33.49 8.69
CA ALA A 182 2.51 34.33 8.04
C ALA A 182 1.11 34.16 8.65
N ALA A 183 0.68 32.92 8.87
CA ALA A 183 -0.60 32.63 9.50
C ALA A 183 -0.67 33.24 10.93
N ARG A 184 0.42 33.13 11.70
CA ARG A 184 0.48 33.71 13.04
C ARG A 184 0.50 35.23 13.05
N SER A 185 1.14 35.84 12.06
CA SER A 185 1.15 37.31 11.89
C SER A 185 -0.26 37.85 11.57
N LEU A 186 -1.14 37.03 10.98
CA LEU A 186 -2.56 37.34 10.78
C LEU A 186 -3.43 37.08 12.04
N GLY A 187 -2.80 36.82 13.20
CA GLY A 187 -3.51 36.63 14.47
C GLY A 187 -3.99 35.20 14.73
N MET A 188 -3.66 34.24 13.88
CA MET A 188 -4.03 32.82 14.12
C MET A 188 -3.21 32.22 15.29
N SER A 189 -3.88 31.46 16.16
CA SER A 189 -3.18 30.64 17.15
C SER A 189 -2.35 29.55 16.46
N TYR A 190 -1.39 28.95 17.19
CA TYR A 190 -0.59 27.84 16.65
C TYR A 190 -1.46 26.69 16.14
N GLY A 191 -2.47 26.29 16.90
CA GLY A 191 -3.40 25.22 16.50
C GLY A 191 -4.23 25.58 15.27
N GLN A 192 -4.67 26.83 15.14
CA GLN A 192 -5.38 27.33 13.97
C GLN A 192 -4.46 27.34 12.74
N SER A 193 -3.25 27.85 12.85
CA SER A 193 -2.26 27.88 11.77
C SER A 193 -1.91 26.45 11.32
N LEU A 194 -1.73 25.53 12.25
CA LEU A 194 -1.48 24.12 11.94
C LEU A 194 -2.68 23.50 11.21
N ARG A 195 -3.91 23.65 11.72
CA ARG A 195 -5.11 23.00 11.21
C ARG A 195 -5.56 23.56 9.85
N TYR A 196 -5.51 24.88 9.67
CA TYR A 196 -6.08 25.53 8.50
C TYR A 196 -5.07 25.85 7.40
N VAL A 197 -3.77 25.94 7.72
CA VAL A 197 -2.74 26.33 6.76
C VAL A 197 -1.75 25.20 6.48
N VAL A 198 -1.11 24.65 7.51
CA VAL A 198 -0.02 23.67 7.34
C VAL A 198 -0.55 22.29 7.00
N LEU A 199 -1.50 21.77 7.78
CA LEU A 199 -1.99 20.39 7.64
C LEU A 199 -2.64 20.12 6.26
N PRO A 200 -3.50 21.01 5.70
CA PRO A 200 -4.05 20.80 4.37
C PRO A 200 -2.99 20.75 3.26
N GLN A 201 -1.91 21.50 3.42
CA GLN A 201 -0.78 21.49 2.47
C GLN A 201 0.03 20.19 2.63
N ALA A 202 0.36 19.80 3.87
CA ALA A 202 1.09 18.57 4.16
C ALA A 202 0.36 17.34 3.63
N VAL A 203 -0.96 17.21 3.83
CA VAL A 203 -1.77 16.09 3.30
C VAL A 203 -1.62 15.96 1.79
N ARG A 204 -1.63 17.06 1.05
CA ARG A 204 -1.48 17.04 -0.42
C ARG A 204 -0.10 16.55 -0.87
N VAL A 205 0.93 16.83 -0.09
CA VAL A 205 2.31 16.36 -0.37
C VAL A 205 2.46 14.89 0.00
N ILE A 206 1.82 14.44 1.08
CA ILE A 206 1.89 13.07 1.61
C ILE A 206 1.07 12.09 0.77
N LEU A 207 -0.05 12.51 0.21
CA LEU A 207 -1.02 11.63 -0.45
C LEU A 207 -0.44 10.82 -1.63
N PRO A 208 0.36 11.40 -2.57
CA PRO A 208 0.93 10.63 -3.67
C PRO A 208 1.92 9.54 -3.22
N PRO A 209 2.89 9.79 -2.32
CA PRO A 209 3.73 8.71 -1.77
C PRO A 209 2.90 7.61 -1.10
N LEU A 210 1.89 7.97 -0.28
CA LEU A 210 1.00 6.97 0.34
C LEU A 210 0.31 6.09 -0.72
N GLY A 211 -0.20 6.67 -1.80
CA GLY A 211 -0.80 5.89 -2.88
C GLY A 211 0.17 4.91 -3.53
N ASN A 212 1.41 5.33 -3.76
CA ASN A 212 2.46 4.47 -4.30
C ASN A 212 2.85 3.34 -3.34
N ASP A 213 2.95 3.62 -2.04
CA ASP A 213 3.24 2.62 -1.01
C ASP A 213 2.10 1.60 -0.87
N PHE A 214 0.83 2.01 -1.07
CA PHE A 214 -0.29 1.08 -1.10
C PHE A 214 -0.17 0.07 -2.26
N ILE A 215 0.20 0.55 -3.47
CA ILE A 215 0.44 -0.32 -4.63
C ILE A 215 1.67 -1.22 -4.39
N ALA A 216 2.71 -0.72 -3.74
CA ALA A 216 3.89 -1.50 -3.39
C ALA A 216 3.53 -2.61 -2.40
N MET A 217 2.77 -2.30 -1.33
CA MET A 217 2.33 -3.28 -0.34
C MET A 217 1.46 -4.39 -0.94
N LEU A 218 0.65 -4.10 -1.97
CA LEU A 218 -0.10 -5.13 -2.70
C LEU A 218 0.85 -6.19 -3.28
N LYS A 219 1.98 -5.78 -3.84
CA LYS A 219 2.98 -6.72 -4.39
C LYS A 219 3.76 -7.43 -3.29
N ASP A 220 4.13 -6.70 -2.24
CA ASP A 220 4.88 -7.23 -1.11
C ASP A 220 4.03 -8.12 -0.19
N SER A 221 2.69 -8.13 -0.33
CA SER A 221 1.84 -9.11 0.32
C SER A 221 2.20 -10.55 -0.07
N SER A 222 2.81 -10.74 -1.25
CA SER A 222 3.37 -12.03 -1.69
C SER A 222 4.43 -12.61 -0.74
N LEU A 223 5.14 -11.76 0.01
CA LEU A 223 6.14 -12.17 1.00
C LEU A 223 5.51 -12.93 2.18
N VAL A 224 4.21 -12.69 2.44
CA VAL A 224 3.46 -13.41 3.50
C VAL A 224 3.37 -14.91 3.20
N SER A 225 3.53 -15.32 1.94
CA SER A 225 3.67 -16.72 1.56
C SER A 225 4.79 -17.47 2.32
N ALA A 226 5.79 -16.76 2.82
CA ALA A 226 6.89 -17.34 3.58
C ALA A 226 6.51 -17.72 5.03
N ILE A 227 5.44 -17.14 5.56
CA ILE A 227 4.96 -17.44 6.92
C ILE A 227 4.18 -18.75 6.92
N GLY A 228 3.59 -19.14 5.79
CA GLY A 228 2.64 -20.22 5.70
C GLY A 228 1.23 -19.76 6.09
N ALA A 229 0.24 -20.51 5.70
CA ALA A 229 -1.16 -20.31 6.10
C ALA A 229 -1.94 -21.62 5.83
N VAL A 230 -3.10 -21.74 6.46
CA VAL A 230 -4.06 -22.78 6.10
C VAL A 230 -4.50 -22.60 4.64
N PRO A 231 -4.63 -23.66 3.81
CA PRO A 231 -4.92 -23.56 2.38
C PRO A 231 -6.09 -22.65 1.99
N LEU A 232 -7.13 -22.62 2.82
CA LEU A 232 -8.33 -21.78 2.59
C LEU A 232 -8.07 -20.29 2.80
N GLU A 233 -7.04 -19.93 3.56
CA GLU A 233 -6.69 -18.55 3.92
C GLU A 233 -5.43 -18.06 3.18
N ALA A 234 -4.86 -18.91 2.34
CA ALA A 234 -3.67 -18.62 1.60
C ALA A 234 -3.89 -17.47 0.62
N GLU A 235 -2.97 -16.50 0.64
CA GLU A 235 -2.91 -15.45 -0.37
C GLU A 235 -2.46 -16.04 -1.74
N LEU A 236 -2.53 -15.23 -2.77
CA LEU A 236 -2.34 -15.66 -4.16
C LEU A 236 -1.01 -16.40 -4.41
N THR A 237 0.11 -15.93 -3.87
CA THR A 237 1.43 -16.52 -4.09
C THR A 237 1.56 -17.88 -3.39
N LEU A 238 1.07 -17.99 -2.16
CA LEU A 238 1.07 -19.27 -1.43
C LEU A 238 0.18 -20.29 -2.14
N ARG A 239 -0.99 -19.87 -2.63
CA ARG A 239 -1.85 -20.73 -3.46
C ARG A 239 -1.15 -21.20 -4.73
N GLY A 240 -0.44 -20.30 -5.41
CA GLY A 240 0.37 -20.64 -6.57
C GLY A 240 1.44 -21.70 -6.25
N ARG A 241 2.16 -21.52 -5.14
CA ARG A 241 3.16 -22.50 -4.68
C ARG A 241 2.54 -23.88 -4.41
N MET A 242 1.42 -23.91 -3.69
CA MET A 242 0.72 -25.17 -3.36
C MET A 242 0.22 -25.86 -4.64
N TYR A 243 -0.44 -25.12 -5.53
CA TYR A 243 -0.97 -25.68 -6.77
C TYR A 243 0.15 -26.19 -7.68
N SER A 244 1.19 -25.42 -7.88
CA SER A 244 2.35 -25.82 -8.67
C SER A 244 3.04 -27.08 -8.11
N ALA A 245 3.16 -27.18 -6.78
CA ALA A 245 3.78 -28.34 -6.13
C ALA A 245 2.94 -29.62 -6.25
N THR A 246 1.61 -29.52 -6.26
CA THR A 246 0.72 -30.68 -6.33
C THR A 246 0.41 -31.13 -7.76
N THR A 247 0.36 -30.20 -8.70
CA THR A 247 -0.05 -30.50 -10.10
C THR A 247 1.12 -30.55 -11.09
N TYR A 248 2.31 -30.08 -10.67
CA TYR A 248 3.50 -29.90 -11.53
C TYR A 248 3.28 -28.93 -12.71
N LYS A 249 2.19 -28.15 -12.71
CA LYS A 249 1.84 -27.15 -13.72
C LYS A 249 2.48 -25.79 -13.40
N ALA A 250 3.82 -25.74 -13.29
CA ALA A 250 4.54 -24.55 -12.85
C ALA A 250 4.39 -23.38 -13.83
N PHE A 251 4.45 -23.65 -15.14
CA PHE A 251 4.38 -22.63 -16.17
C PHE A 251 3.01 -21.93 -16.19
N GLU A 252 1.92 -22.70 -16.20
CA GLU A 252 0.55 -22.17 -16.18
C GLU A 252 0.27 -21.40 -14.88
N THR A 253 0.76 -21.94 -13.77
CA THR A 253 0.54 -21.37 -12.44
C THR A 253 1.21 -20.00 -12.31
N TRP A 254 2.51 -19.90 -12.59
CA TRP A 254 3.23 -18.66 -12.37
C TRP A 254 2.88 -17.57 -13.39
N ASN A 255 2.54 -17.95 -14.62
CA ASN A 255 2.00 -16.99 -15.59
C ASN A 255 0.64 -16.43 -15.11
N SER A 256 -0.24 -17.28 -14.59
CA SER A 256 -1.53 -16.85 -14.05
C SER A 256 -1.38 -15.98 -12.81
N VAL A 257 -0.48 -16.33 -11.87
CA VAL A 257 -0.16 -15.53 -10.69
C VAL A 257 0.37 -14.15 -11.10
N ALA A 258 1.33 -14.11 -12.03
CA ALA A 258 1.90 -12.85 -12.52
C ALA A 258 0.83 -11.96 -13.17
N LEU A 259 -0.05 -12.55 -14.00
CA LEU A 259 -1.15 -11.82 -14.63
C LEU A 259 -2.11 -11.25 -13.59
N LEU A 260 -2.49 -12.04 -12.58
CA LEU A 260 -3.42 -11.61 -11.53
C LEU A 260 -2.82 -10.46 -10.70
N TYR A 261 -1.54 -10.51 -10.31
CA TYR A 261 -0.86 -9.40 -9.65
C TYR A 261 -0.78 -8.16 -10.54
N LEU A 262 -0.50 -8.33 -11.83
CA LEU A 262 -0.47 -7.22 -12.79
C LEU A 262 -1.85 -6.54 -12.88
N MET A 263 -2.92 -7.33 -13.01
CA MET A 263 -4.29 -6.81 -13.07
C MET A 263 -4.67 -6.05 -11.78
N MET A 264 -4.40 -6.63 -10.62
CA MET A 264 -4.64 -5.97 -9.33
C MET A 264 -3.85 -4.66 -9.21
N SER A 265 -2.56 -4.68 -9.54
CA SER A 265 -1.68 -3.51 -9.45
C SER A 265 -2.09 -2.41 -10.41
N LEU A 266 -2.46 -2.75 -11.65
CA LEU A 266 -2.96 -1.78 -12.63
C LEU A 266 -4.30 -1.20 -12.21
N GLY A 267 -5.24 -2.03 -11.74
CA GLY A 267 -6.54 -1.59 -11.24
C GLY A 267 -6.38 -0.62 -10.06
N LEU A 268 -5.54 -0.99 -9.09
CA LEU A 268 -5.25 -0.15 -7.94
C LEU A 268 -4.56 1.16 -8.35
N SER A 269 -3.64 1.12 -9.32
CA SER A 269 -2.96 2.31 -9.84
C SER A 269 -3.92 3.29 -10.51
N VAL A 270 -5.01 2.81 -11.14
CA VAL A 270 -6.04 3.69 -11.70
C VAL A 270 -6.80 4.39 -10.58
N ILE A 271 -7.19 3.66 -9.52
CA ILE A 271 -7.91 4.21 -8.36
C ILE A 271 -7.05 5.25 -7.65
N VAL A 272 -5.79 4.92 -7.35
CA VAL A 272 -4.84 5.83 -6.69
C VAL A 272 -4.67 7.12 -7.50
N ARG A 273 -4.40 7.02 -8.80
CA ARG A 273 -4.27 8.20 -9.70
C ARG A 273 -5.54 9.03 -9.78
N TYR A 274 -6.72 8.42 -9.70
CA TYR A 274 -7.98 9.16 -9.66
C TYR A 274 -8.10 9.98 -8.38
N VAL A 275 -7.77 9.38 -7.22
CA VAL A 275 -7.77 10.07 -5.92
C VAL A 275 -6.73 11.20 -5.92
N GLU A 276 -5.50 10.94 -6.36
CA GLU A 276 -4.44 11.95 -6.45
C GLU A 276 -4.85 13.16 -7.27
N ARG A 277 -5.43 12.96 -8.46
CA ARG A 277 -5.88 14.06 -9.35
C ARG A 277 -6.95 14.93 -8.70
N ARG A 278 -7.80 14.34 -7.86
CA ARG A 278 -8.86 15.10 -7.18
C ARG A 278 -8.33 15.98 -6.04
N TRP A 279 -7.18 15.60 -5.45
CA TRP A 279 -6.59 16.28 -4.29
C TRP A 279 -5.33 17.06 -4.63
N SER A 280 -4.77 16.89 -5.84
CA SER A 280 -3.63 17.68 -6.29
C SER A 280 -4.03 19.14 -6.53
N VAL A 281 -3.13 20.06 -6.18
CA VAL A 281 -3.28 21.47 -6.54
C VAL A 281 -3.11 21.60 -8.05
N PRO A 282 -3.98 22.33 -8.77
CA PRO A 282 -3.65 22.73 -10.13
C PRO A 282 -2.33 23.51 -10.13
N LYS A 283 -1.38 23.07 -10.96
CA LYS A 283 -0.11 23.80 -11.17
C LYS A 283 -0.39 25.13 -11.85
#